data_aea95516a0c6735b05f3e088360b09b6
#
_entry.id   aea95516a0c6735b05f3e088360b09b6
#
_cell.length_a   1.000
_cell.length_b   1.000
_cell.length_c   1.000
_cell.angle_alpha   90.00
_cell.angle_beta   90.00
_cell.angle_gamma   90.00
#
_symmetry.space_group_name_H-M   'P 1'
#
loop_
_entity.id
_entity.type
_entity.pdbx_description
1 polymer ?
#
loop_
_entity_poly.entity_id
_entity_poly.type
_entity_poly.pdbx_seq_one_letter_code
_entity_poly.pdbx_strand_id
1 'polypeptide(L)'
;MASRVVIPDELEWITRPHEPGEPARHVAELSDPAGFAHTRANVWRYEPGAKGRRHRHPQQEETFVVLSGTLSMYVGDPPERLEVPAGALVHVEPGTELQSVNHGEEDLVVYAYGTPPESAHAEILDSAV
;
A
#
# COMPACT_ATOMS: atom_id res chain seq x y z
N MET A 1 -20.85 14.10 -12.19
CA MET A 1 -21.09 14.06 -10.74
C MET A 1 -19.98 14.75 -10.01
N ALA A 2 -20.31 15.69 -9.14
CA ALA A 2 -19.30 16.46 -8.43
C ALA A 2 -18.66 15.69 -7.24
N SER A 3 -19.35 14.66 -6.74
CA SER A 3 -18.85 13.87 -5.61
C SER A 3 -19.32 12.43 -5.70
N ARG A 4 -18.55 11.55 -5.06
CA ARG A 4 -18.83 10.11 -5.04
C ARG A 4 -18.49 9.53 -3.68
N VAL A 5 -19.23 8.49 -3.29
CA VAL A 5 -18.92 7.67 -2.13
C VAL A 5 -18.47 6.31 -2.63
N VAL A 6 -17.34 5.83 -2.15
CA VAL A 6 -16.82 4.51 -2.51
C VAL A 6 -16.80 3.65 -1.26
N ILE A 7 -17.44 2.50 -1.34
CA ILE A 7 -17.49 1.53 -0.24
C ILE A 7 -16.62 0.35 -0.64
N PRO A 8 -15.46 0.14 0.03
CA PRO A 8 -14.51 -0.90 -0.39
C PRO A 8 -15.10 -2.29 -0.50
N ASP A 9 -16.04 -2.67 0.37
CA ASP A 9 -16.66 -3.99 0.31
C ASP A 9 -17.48 -4.24 -0.96
N GLU A 10 -17.84 -3.20 -1.68
CA GLU A 10 -18.59 -3.28 -2.94
C GLU A 10 -17.68 -3.33 -4.17
N LEU A 11 -16.37 -3.22 -3.98
CA LEU A 11 -15.40 -3.21 -5.06
C LEU A 11 -14.91 -4.62 -5.40
N GLU A 12 -14.31 -4.73 -6.59
CA GLU A 12 -13.62 -5.93 -6.99
C GLU A 12 -12.24 -5.97 -6.34
N TRP A 13 -11.97 -7.03 -5.57
CA TRP A 13 -10.69 -7.26 -4.93
C TRP A 13 -9.87 -8.26 -5.70
N ILE A 14 -8.57 -8.00 -5.81
CA ILE A 14 -7.61 -8.85 -6.50
C ILE A 14 -6.60 -9.37 -5.48
N THR A 15 -6.39 -10.67 -5.46
CA THR A 15 -5.32 -11.27 -4.66
C THR A 15 -4.03 -11.19 -5.45
N ARG A 16 -3.02 -10.53 -4.87
CA ARG A 16 -1.72 -10.40 -5.52
C ARG A 16 -0.94 -11.72 -5.42
N PRO A 17 -0.11 -12.00 -6.42
CA PRO A 17 0.70 -13.22 -6.40
C PRO A 17 1.52 -13.36 -5.12
N HIS A 18 1.51 -14.54 -4.59
CA HIS A 18 2.31 -14.95 -3.44
C HIS A 18 2.73 -16.41 -3.67
N GLU A 19 3.76 -16.83 -2.99
CA GLU A 19 4.20 -18.23 -3.07
C GLU A 19 3.23 -19.13 -2.31
N PRO A 20 3.04 -20.38 -2.75
CA PRO A 20 2.20 -21.32 -2.02
C PRO A 20 2.58 -21.42 -0.54
N GLY A 21 1.57 -21.31 0.33
CA GLY A 21 1.77 -21.36 1.78
C GLY A 21 2.13 -20.03 2.43
N GLU A 22 2.37 -18.99 1.65
CA GLU A 22 2.59 -17.65 2.20
C GLU A 22 1.26 -16.92 2.41
N PRO A 23 1.18 -16.05 3.44
CA PRO A 23 0.00 -15.21 3.64
C PRO A 23 -0.24 -14.29 2.45
N ALA A 24 -1.52 -14.09 2.12
CA ALA A 24 -1.91 -13.32 0.97
C ALA A 24 -2.12 -11.84 1.29
N ARG A 25 -2.01 -11.03 0.26
CA ARG A 25 -2.45 -9.63 0.28
C ARG A 25 -3.45 -9.39 -0.83
N HIS A 26 -4.41 -8.52 -0.56
CA HIS A 26 -5.52 -8.23 -1.45
C HIS A 26 -5.61 -6.74 -1.69
N VAL A 27 -6.00 -6.34 -2.89
CA VAL A 27 -6.09 -4.93 -3.26
C VAL A 27 -7.37 -4.66 -4.03
N ALA A 28 -7.99 -3.51 -3.75
CA ALA A 28 -9.06 -2.94 -4.56
C ALA A 28 -8.63 -1.56 -5.05
N GLU A 29 -8.83 -1.31 -6.32
CA GLU A 29 -8.48 -0.04 -6.96
C GLU A 29 -9.56 1.00 -6.61
N LEU A 30 -9.16 2.21 -6.24
CA LEU A 30 -10.07 3.29 -5.81
C LEU A 30 -10.14 4.44 -6.80
N SER A 31 -9.12 4.63 -7.63
CA SER A 31 -9.00 5.83 -8.47
C SER A 31 -10.17 5.99 -9.44
N ASP A 32 -10.53 4.94 -10.16
CA ASP A 32 -11.64 4.99 -11.11
C ASP A 32 -13.00 5.11 -10.43
N PRO A 33 -13.34 4.28 -9.44
CA PRO A 33 -14.61 4.42 -8.74
C PRO A 33 -14.79 5.78 -8.06
N ALA A 34 -13.73 6.34 -7.49
CA ALA A 34 -13.79 7.65 -6.82
C ALA A 34 -13.71 8.82 -7.78
N GLY A 35 -13.24 8.60 -9.01
CA GLY A 35 -13.10 9.67 -10.00
C GLY A 35 -11.89 10.56 -9.75
N PHE A 36 -10.80 10.01 -9.19
CA PHE A 36 -9.57 10.79 -8.97
C PHE A 36 -8.94 11.19 -10.30
N ALA A 37 -8.57 12.47 -10.41
CA ALA A 37 -7.95 13.01 -11.61
C ALA A 37 -6.42 13.09 -11.50
N HIS A 38 -5.90 13.29 -10.28
CA HIS A 38 -4.48 13.59 -10.05
C HIS A 38 -3.81 12.68 -9.04
N THR A 39 -4.54 11.72 -8.50
CA THR A 39 -4.06 10.82 -7.46
C THR A 39 -4.41 9.39 -7.83
N ARG A 40 -3.46 8.50 -7.64
CA ARG A 40 -3.70 7.07 -7.74
C ARG A 40 -3.95 6.54 -6.34
N ALA A 41 -5.03 5.79 -6.14
CA ALA A 41 -5.36 5.27 -4.83
C ALA A 41 -5.83 3.82 -4.89
N ASN A 42 -5.44 3.08 -3.86
CA ASN A 42 -5.85 1.70 -3.64
C ASN A 42 -6.15 1.49 -2.16
N VAL A 43 -6.99 0.50 -1.87
CA VAL A 43 -7.11 -0.03 -0.51
C VAL A 43 -6.51 -1.44 -0.50
N TRP A 44 -5.65 -1.69 0.48
CA TRP A 44 -4.99 -2.97 0.68
C TRP A 44 -5.47 -3.66 1.94
N ARG A 45 -5.59 -4.98 1.88
CA ARG A 45 -5.76 -5.83 3.06
C ARG A 45 -4.66 -6.89 3.04
N TYR A 46 -3.84 -6.87 4.08
CA TYR A 46 -2.75 -7.82 4.25
C TYR A 46 -3.14 -8.80 5.35
N GLU A 47 -3.18 -10.08 5.02
CA GLU A 47 -3.34 -11.12 6.04
C GLU A 47 -2.13 -11.12 6.99
N PRO A 48 -2.27 -11.66 8.20
CA PRO A 48 -1.13 -11.74 9.11
C PRO A 48 0.07 -12.42 8.47
N GLY A 49 1.23 -11.78 8.52
CA GLY A 49 2.46 -12.25 7.92
C GLY A 49 2.65 -11.87 6.45
N ALA A 50 1.65 -11.30 5.79
CA ALA A 50 1.78 -10.91 4.40
C ALA A 50 2.76 -9.74 4.23
N LYS A 51 3.53 -9.78 3.14
CA LYS A 51 4.48 -8.72 2.80
C LYS A 51 4.30 -8.28 1.35
N GLY A 52 4.45 -6.98 1.12
CA GLY A 52 4.51 -6.41 -0.20
C GLY A 52 5.89 -6.56 -0.82
N ARG A 53 6.03 -6.11 -2.04
CA ARG A 53 7.32 -6.02 -2.71
C ARG A 53 8.05 -4.78 -2.23
N ARG A 54 9.35 -4.89 -2.01
CA ARG A 54 10.20 -3.73 -1.80
C ARG A 54 10.37 -3.03 -3.13
N HIS A 55 10.06 -1.73 -3.17
CA HIS A 55 10.09 -0.97 -4.40
C HIS A 55 10.32 0.52 -4.12
N ARG A 56 10.52 1.29 -5.18
CA ARG A 56 10.51 2.75 -5.12
C ARG A 56 9.86 3.31 -6.37
N HIS A 57 9.26 4.48 -6.22
CA HIS A 57 8.68 5.25 -7.31
C HIS A 57 9.59 6.44 -7.62
N PRO A 58 10.08 6.59 -8.86
CA PRO A 58 10.98 7.70 -9.18
C PRO A 58 10.37 9.09 -9.01
N GLN A 59 9.08 9.24 -9.27
CA GLN A 59 8.42 10.54 -9.30
C GLN A 59 7.20 10.66 -8.41
N GLN A 60 6.60 9.55 -8.02
CA GLN A 60 5.39 9.53 -7.22
C GLN A 60 5.71 9.55 -5.74
N GLU A 61 5.14 10.50 -5.01
CA GLU A 61 5.09 10.39 -3.55
C GLU A 61 3.92 9.51 -3.14
N GLU A 62 4.07 8.78 -2.04
CA GLU A 62 3.03 7.91 -1.54
C GLU A 62 2.68 8.20 -0.09
N THR A 63 1.38 8.13 0.22
CA THR A 63 0.87 8.28 1.58
C THR A 63 0.05 7.05 1.92
N PHE A 64 0.35 6.44 3.06
CA PHE A 64 -0.35 5.25 3.55
C PHE A 64 -1.09 5.61 4.83
N VAL A 65 -2.41 5.41 4.82
CA VAL A 65 -3.28 5.69 5.97
C VAL A 65 -3.78 4.37 6.53
N VAL A 66 -3.43 4.06 7.76
CA VAL A 66 -3.78 2.77 8.39
C VAL A 66 -5.17 2.85 9.01
N LEU A 67 -6.07 1.97 8.60
CA LEU A 67 -7.42 1.88 9.15
C LEU A 67 -7.53 0.88 10.28
N SER A 68 -6.92 -0.29 10.13
CA SER A 68 -6.91 -1.32 11.17
C SER A 68 -5.62 -2.13 11.09
N GLY A 69 -5.24 -2.71 12.21
CA GLY A 69 -3.96 -3.38 12.34
C GLY A 69 -2.81 -2.40 12.50
N THR A 70 -1.60 -2.88 12.30
CA THR A 70 -0.38 -2.07 12.35
C THR A 70 0.45 -2.34 11.10
N LEU A 71 0.81 -1.27 10.39
CA LEU A 71 1.70 -1.36 9.25
C LEU A 71 3.15 -1.27 9.71
N SER A 72 3.95 -2.28 9.39
CA SER A 72 5.40 -2.19 9.51
C SER A 72 5.94 -1.77 8.16
N MET A 73 6.50 -0.56 8.08
CA MET A 73 7.05 -0.03 6.84
C MET A 73 8.57 0.01 6.93
N TYR A 74 9.22 -0.66 5.99
CA TYR A 74 10.68 -0.62 5.85
C TYR A 74 11.04 0.44 4.82
N VAL A 75 11.74 1.48 5.25
CA VAL A 75 11.97 2.69 4.44
C VAL A 75 13.46 2.95 4.31
N GLY A 76 13.87 3.29 3.09
CA GLY A 76 15.23 3.69 2.81
C GLY A 76 16.18 2.54 2.53
N ASP A 77 17.46 2.88 2.40
CA ASP A 77 18.56 1.93 2.17
C ASP A 77 19.81 2.40 2.94
N PRO A 78 20.23 1.70 4.00
CA PRO A 78 19.64 0.46 4.53
C PRO A 78 18.25 0.69 5.12
N PRO A 79 17.38 -0.35 5.11
CA PRO A 79 16.01 -0.19 5.56
C PRO A 79 15.89 0.14 7.05
N GLU A 80 15.06 1.13 7.36
CA GLU A 80 14.64 1.46 8.72
C GLU A 80 13.19 1.01 8.90
N ARG A 81 12.92 0.25 9.95
CA ARG A 81 11.57 -0.21 10.25
C ARG A 81 10.79 0.84 11.03
N LEU A 82 9.66 1.26 10.47
CA LEU A 82 8.71 2.17 11.10
C LEU A 82 7.43 1.43 11.43
N GLU A 83 6.87 1.68 12.61
CA GLU A 83 5.57 1.13 12.99
C GLU A 83 4.50 2.21 12.86
N VAL A 84 3.47 1.92 12.08
CA VAL A 84 2.37 2.86 11.81
C VAL A 84 1.08 2.24 12.33
N PRO A 85 0.58 2.68 13.49
CA PRO A 85 -0.64 2.11 14.08
C PRO A 85 -1.91 2.61 13.37
N ALA A 86 -3.02 1.95 13.67
CA ALA A 86 -4.32 2.36 13.15
C ALA A 86 -4.63 3.83 13.49
N GLY A 87 -5.14 4.56 12.51
CA GLY A 87 -5.42 6.00 12.63
C GLY A 87 -4.25 6.89 12.27
N ALA A 88 -3.04 6.34 12.12
CA ALA A 88 -1.85 7.10 11.73
C ALA A 88 -1.59 6.98 10.22
N LEU A 89 -0.70 7.81 9.72
CA LEU A 89 -0.23 7.73 8.35
C LEU A 89 1.29 7.80 8.28
N VAL A 90 1.83 7.27 7.18
CA VAL A 90 3.22 7.48 6.80
C VAL A 90 3.27 8.02 5.39
N HIS A 91 4.13 9.02 5.16
CA HIS A 91 4.36 9.62 3.86
C HIS A 91 5.76 9.26 3.38
N VAL A 92 5.87 8.80 2.14
CA VAL A 92 7.14 8.38 1.54
C VAL A 92 7.43 9.25 0.33
N GLU A 93 8.56 9.95 0.35
CA GLU A 93 8.98 10.82 -0.74
C GLU A 93 9.39 10.03 -1.99
N PRO A 94 9.30 10.64 -3.18
CA PRO A 94 9.75 9.99 -4.40
C PRO A 94 11.21 9.53 -4.30
N GLY A 95 11.50 8.41 -4.94
CA GLY A 95 12.85 7.85 -4.95
C GLY A 95 13.25 7.10 -3.68
N THR A 96 12.37 7.02 -2.69
CA THR A 96 12.64 6.34 -1.43
C THR A 96 12.18 4.89 -1.51
N GLU A 97 13.05 3.97 -1.12
CA GLU A 97 12.73 2.54 -1.04
C GLU A 97 11.71 2.29 0.07
N LEU A 98 10.73 1.45 -0.21
CA LEU A 98 9.72 1.09 0.77
C LEU A 98 9.24 -0.35 0.62
N GLN A 99 8.84 -0.94 1.73
CA GLN A 99 8.21 -2.27 1.75
C GLN A 99 7.23 -2.34 2.92
N SER A 100 5.98 -2.69 2.62
CA SER A 100 4.92 -2.85 3.61
C SER A 100 4.84 -4.30 4.08
N VAL A 101 4.71 -4.50 5.39
CA VAL A 101 4.60 -5.83 5.99
C VAL A 101 3.57 -5.80 7.11
N ASN A 102 2.79 -6.86 7.22
CA ASN A 102 1.92 -7.10 8.38
C ASN A 102 2.56 -8.13 9.30
N HIS A 103 3.20 -7.67 10.37
CA HIS A 103 3.79 -8.54 11.40
C HIS A 103 2.80 -8.87 12.52
N GLY A 104 1.57 -8.34 12.45
CA GLY A 104 0.57 -8.55 13.48
C GLY A 104 -0.20 -9.85 13.32
N GLU A 105 -1.14 -10.06 14.22
CA GLU A 105 -2.00 -11.26 14.25
C GLU A 105 -3.39 -11.01 13.64
N GLU A 106 -3.69 -9.75 13.30
CA GLU A 106 -4.93 -9.32 12.66
C GLU A 106 -4.66 -8.84 11.25
N ASP A 107 -5.69 -8.76 10.42
CA ASP A 107 -5.58 -8.17 9.10
C ASP A 107 -5.15 -6.69 9.21
N LEU A 108 -4.25 -6.29 8.36
CA LEU A 108 -3.88 -4.90 8.17
C LEU A 108 -4.71 -4.33 7.02
N VAL A 109 -5.42 -3.23 7.26
CA VAL A 109 -6.14 -2.49 6.22
C VAL A 109 -5.55 -1.11 6.10
N VAL A 110 -5.14 -0.76 4.89
CA VAL A 110 -4.43 0.49 4.63
C VAL A 110 -4.89 1.09 3.30
N TYR A 111 -5.14 2.42 3.31
CA TYR A 111 -5.33 3.19 2.08
C TYR A 111 -4.01 3.75 1.62
N ALA A 112 -3.69 3.56 0.33
CA ALA A 112 -2.48 4.06 -0.28
C ALA A 112 -2.82 5.07 -1.37
N TYR A 113 -2.21 6.25 -1.28
CA TYR A 113 -2.40 7.34 -2.24
C TYR A 113 -1.06 7.70 -2.85
N GLY A 114 -1.00 7.81 -4.19
CA GLY A 114 0.20 8.20 -4.91
C GLY A 114 -0.06 9.39 -5.82
N THR A 115 0.81 10.39 -5.81
CA THR A 115 0.67 11.62 -6.59
C THR A 115 2.05 12.07 -7.10
N PRO A 116 2.20 12.43 -8.39
CA PRO A 116 1.24 12.23 -9.48
C PRO A 116 1.08 10.75 -9.83
N PRO A 117 0.01 10.38 -10.53
CA PRO A 117 -0.09 9.01 -11.04
C PRO A 117 1.05 8.75 -12.01
N GLU A 118 1.84 7.70 -11.77
CA GLU A 118 2.95 7.34 -12.64
C GLU A 118 2.48 6.34 -13.69
N SER A 119 2.86 6.62 -14.95
CA SER A 119 2.71 5.65 -16.04
C SER A 119 3.90 4.69 -16.08
N ALA A 120 5.04 5.09 -15.51
CA ALA A 120 6.21 4.24 -15.42
C ALA A 120 6.04 3.22 -14.29
N HIS A 121 6.66 2.06 -14.47
CA HIS A 121 6.63 1.04 -13.43
C HIS A 121 7.52 1.43 -12.26
N ALA A 122 7.10 1.05 -11.06
CA ALA A 122 7.94 1.12 -9.89
C ALA A 122 9.18 0.24 -10.09
N GLU A 123 10.30 0.64 -9.52
CA GLU A 123 11.49 -0.19 -9.49
C GLU A 123 11.36 -1.22 -8.38
N ILE A 124 11.46 -2.50 -8.74
CA ILE A 124 11.36 -3.60 -7.78
C ILE A 124 12.74 -3.92 -7.25
N LEU A 125 12.85 -4.03 -5.95
CA LEU A 125 14.10 -4.21 -5.22
C LEU A 125 14.09 -5.52 -4.44
N ASP A 126 15.26 -5.93 -3.93
CA ASP A 126 15.36 -7.11 -3.06
C ASP A 126 14.64 -6.84 -1.74
N SER A 127 13.95 -7.87 -1.23
CA SER A 127 13.19 -7.77 0.01
C SER A 127 14.08 -7.41 1.20
N ALA A 128 13.55 -6.58 2.11
CA ALA A 128 14.21 -6.22 3.36
C ALA A 128 13.98 -7.29 4.46
N VAL A 129 13.05 -8.19 4.24
CA VAL A 129 12.65 -9.20 5.22
C VAL A 129 12.57 -10.60 4.62
#